data_9be6871c9f9951d30c8e00c850467fd4
#
_entry.id   9be6871c9f9951d30c8e00c850467fd4
#
_cell.length_a   1.000
_cell.length_b   1.000
_cell.length_c   1.000
_cell.angle_alpha   90.00
_cell.angle_beta   90.00
_cell.angle_gamma   90.00
#
_symmetry.space_group_name_H-M   'P 1'
#
loop_
_entity.id
_entity.type
_entity.pdbx_description
1 polymer ?
#
loop_
_entity_poly.entity_id
_entity_poly.type
_entity_poly.pdbx_seq_one_letter_code
_entity_poly.pdbx_strand_id
1 'polypeptide(L)'
;MSITASTIEWAEELVETPEEDAPELDDLPDCFQWRDTLRQVTTTLRDASVLGMPAPHGALFYGPPGNGRHTLAQAYISTMWRWRQVGPELVPLFRVDASQFPEGLDLQEALDRIDTIFDVISDPRKYDFCDDAEFGIILFDQMERYAHVDALAYSIAQWTADLSDHAAVICITEDESIIPSALRRALLPCRCSNPGPRLRQQILKWGLRWKTPAEHRQVDLGLEGITVDDLVQRTDGLNCAGLHDLVMMLRLEALTDVLTTDKPYVHVSLKEDAVLNALELQERRAAPAA
;
A
#
# COMPACT_ATOMS: atom_id res chain seq x y z
N MET A 1 -7.09 -9.87 31.16
CA MET A 1 -6.52 -10.29 29.86
C MET A 1 -5.23 -10.98 30.19
N SER A 2 -5.02 -12.20 29.75
CA SER A 2 -3.76 -12.90 30.02
C SER A 2 -3.03 -13.10 28.68
N ILE A 3 -2.05 -12.22 28.41
CA ILE A 3 -1.08 -12.46 27.35
C ILE A 3 -0.37 -13.77 27.67
N THR A 4 -0.39 -14.70 26.73
CA THR A 4 0.19 -16.04 26.89
C THR A 4 1.52 -16.13 26.13
N ALA A 5 2.38 -17.07 26.52
CA ALA A 5 3.62 -17.33 25.79
C ALA A 5 3.33 -17.64 24.29
N SER A 6 2.26 -18.37 24.00
CA SER A 6 1.87 -18.72 22.63
C SER A 6 1.46 -17.49 21.78
N THR A 7 0.81 -16.48 22.36
CA THR A 7 0.47 -15.26 21.63
C THR A 7 1.67 -14.34 21.44
N ILE A 8 2.66 -14.40 22.32
CA ILE A 8 3.93 -13.69 22.18
C ILE A 8 4.77 -14.31 21.05
N GLU A 9 4.95 -15.64 21.02
CA GLU A 9 5.62 -16.35 19.93
C GLU A 9 4.95 -16.07 18.59
N TRP A 10 3.62 -16.06 18.54
CA TRP A 10 2.88 -15.68 17.36
C TRP A 10 3.14 -14.22 16.93
N ALA A 11 3.22 -13.27 17.86
CA ALA A 11 3.52 -11.87 17.54
C ALA A 11 4.95 -11.70 17.01
N GLU A 12 5.92 -12.45 17.55
CA GLU A 12 7.29 -12.46 17.06
C GLU A 12 7.39 -12.93 15.59
N GLU A 13 6.62 -13.96 15.22
CA GLU A 13 6.56 -14.49 13.84
C GLU A 13 5.98 -13.47 12.83
N LEU A 14 5.24 -12.46 13.29
CA LEU A 14 4.67 -11.42 12.42
C LEU A 14 5.62 -10.26 12.09
N VAL A 15 6.76 -10.19 12.77
CA VAL A 15 7.69 -9.09 12.59
C VAL A 15 8.40 -9.23 11.25
N GLU A 16 8.24 -8.23 10.42
CA GLU A 16 8.91 -8.10 9.13
C GLU A 16 9.79 -6.86 9.10
N THR A 17 10.79 -6.89 8.23
CA THR A 17 11.56 -5.70 7.87
C THR A 17 10.98 -5.13 6.59
N PRO A 18 10.67 -3.83 6.53
CA PRO A 18 10.25 -3.19 5.27
C PRO A 18 11.30 -3.39 4.17
N GLU A 19 10.85 -3.57 2.94
CA GLU A 19 11.72 -3.72 1.78
C GLU A 19 12.55 -2.45 1.55
N GLU A 20 13.87 -2.57 1.45
CA GLU A 20 14.76 -1.42 1.24
C GLU A 20 14.46 -0.64 -0.05
N ASP A 21 14.04 -1.35 -1.11
CA ASP A 21 13.73 -0.78 -2.42
C ASP A 21 12.25 -0.41 -2.59
N ALA A 22 11.44 -0.54 -1.54
CA ALA A 22 10.03 -0.18 -1.61
C ALA A 22 9.85 1.32 -1.85
N PRO A 23 8.88 1.73 -2.69
CA PRO A 23 8.65 3.14 -3.00
C PRO A 23 8.24 3.91 -1.74
N GLU A 24 8.67 5.17 -1.67
CA GLU A 24 8.17 6.15 -0.70
C GLU A 24 7.01 6.97 -1.28
N LEU A 25 6.35 7.74 -0.42
CA LEU A 25 5.29 8.66 -0.88
C LEU A 25 5.82 9.67 -1.91
N ASP A 26 7.10 10.06 -1.83
CA ASP A 26 7.72 10.99 -2.78
C ASP A 26 7.98 10.36 -4.16
N ASP A 27 8.04 9.04 -4.25
CA ASP A 27 8.18 8.32 -5.52
C ASP A 27 6.85 8.17 -6.25
N LEU A 28 5.72 8.38 -5.56
CA LEU A 28 4.40 8.32 -6.18
C LEU A 28 4.10 9.59 -6.98
N PRO A 29 3.30 9.49 -8.04
CA PRO A 29 2.85 10.67 -8.80
C PRO A 29 2.22 11.76 -7.92
N ASP A 30 2.49 13.03 -8.18
CA ASP A 30 1.98 14.18 -7.40
C ASP A 30 0.46 14.23 -7.28
N CYS A 31 -0.26 13.66 -8.25
CA CYS A 31 -1.72 13.58 -8.21
C CYS A 31 -2.25 12.26 -7.65
N PHE A 32 -1.38 11.40 -7.08
CA PHE A 32 -1.84 10.19 -6.41
C PHE A 32 -2.68 10.58 -5.20
N GLN A 33 -3.85 9.95 -5.08
CA GLN A 33 -4.77 10.25 -3.98
C GLN A 33 -4.08 10.07 -2.63
N TRP A 34 -4.31 11.00 -1.71
CA TRP A 34 -3.83 10.97 -0.34
C TRP A 34 -2.32 11.15 -0.13
N ARG A 35 -1.48 11.12 -1.17
CA ARG A 35 -0.02 11.24 -1.07
C ARG A 35 0.41 12.40 -0.17
N ASP A 36 0.00 13.63 -0.52
CA ASP A 36 0.41 14.83 0.20
C ASP A 36 -0.17 14.87 1.63
N THR A 37 -1.40 14.37 1.80
CA THR A 37 -2.04 14.30 3.13
C THR A 37 -1.30 13.31 4.04
N LEU A 38 -0.95 12.13 3.53
CA LEU A 38 -0.19 11.12 4.29
C LEU A 38 1.20 11.63 4.65
N ARG A 39 1.87 12.31 3.74
CA ARG A 39 3.15 12.96 3.98
C ARG A 39 3.06 13.98 5.11
N GLN A 40 2.00 14.79 5.13
CA GLN A 40 1.74 15.74 6.21
C GLN A 40 1.47 15.03 7.53
N VAL A 41 0.68 13.95 7.54
CA VAL A 41 0.42 13.13 8.73
C VAL A 41 1.70 12.52 9.27
N THR A 42 2.57 11.96 8.43
CA THR A 42 3.86 11.41 8.84
C THR A 42 4.71 12.47 9.54
N THR A 43 4.79 13.69 8.98
CA THR A 43 5.51 14.81 9.61
C THR A 43 4.91 15.15 10.97
N THR A 44 3.57 15.18 11.07
CA THR A 44 2.88 15.51 12.32
C THR A 44 3.09 14.40 13.37
N LEU A 45 3.02 13.13 13.02
CA LEU A 45 3.31 12.01 13.92
C LEU A 45 4.73 12.08 14.49
N ARG A 46 5.71 12.44 13.65
CA ARG A 46 7.09 12.60 14.09
C ARG A 46 7.26 13.74 15.12
N ASP A 47 6.56 14.84 14.90
CA ASP A 47 6.74 16.07 15.64
C ASP A 47 5.56 16.37 16.59
N ALA A 48 4.59 15.45 16.74
CA ALA A 48 3.36 15.65 17.48
C ALA A 48 3.59 16.04 18.94
N SER A 49 4.53 15.37 19.61
CA SER A 49 4.92 15.67 20.98
C SER A 49 5.52 17.09 21.14
N VAL A 50 6.24 17.57 20.11
CA VAL A 50 6.83 18.90 20.08
C VAL A 50 5.79 19.96 19.77
N LEU A 51 4.83 19.64 18.89
CA LEU A 51 3.80 20.57 18.43
C LEU A 51 2.60 20.64 19.36
N GLY A 52 2.44 19.68 20.29
CA GLY A 52 1.27 19.56 21.18
C GLY A 52 -0.04 19.38 20.41
N MET A 53 0.01 18.83 19.21
CA MET A 53 -1.15 18.61 18.34
C MET A 53 -1.52 17.13 18.30
N PRO A 54 -2.82 16.78 18.41
CA PRO A 54 -3.26 15.42 18.17
C PRO A 54 -3.05 15.07 16.68
N ALA A 55 -2.36 13.97 16.41
CA ALA A 55 -2.22 13.43 15.06
C ALA A 55 -2.99 12.10 14.94
N PRO A 56 -3.53 11.74 13.77
CA PRO A 56 -4.04 10.40 13.53
C PRO A 56 -2.91 9.38 13.71
N HIS A 57 -3.17 8.32 14.48
CA HIS A 57 -2.17 7.28 14.73
C HIS A 57 -1.93 6.33 13.53
N GLY A 58 -2.33 6.71 12.33
CA GLY A 58 -2.12 5.94 11.12
C GLY A 58 -3.18 6.21 10.06
N ALA A 59 -3.37 5.26 9.15
CA ALA A 59 -4.25 5.39 8.01
C ALA A 59 -5.12 4.15 7.76
N LEU A 60 -6.32 4.38 7.26
CA LEU A 60 -7.28 3.36 6.84
C LEU A 60 -7.50 3.47 5.34
N PHE A 61 -6.93 2.55 4.57
CA PHE A 61 -7.08 2.47 3.11
C PHE A 61 -8.25 1.57 2.74
N TYR A 62 -9.24 2.12 2.04
CA TYR A 62 -10.43 1.36 1.66
C TYR A 62 -10.95 1.73 0.26
N GLY A 63 -11.75 0.85 -0.33
CA GLY A 63 -12.33 1.04 -1.65
C GLY A 63 -12.12 -0.14 -2.58
N PRO A 64 -12.58 -0.07 -3.84
CA PRO A 64 -12.55 -1.18 -4.78
C PRO A 64 -11.13 -1.70 -5.05
N PRO A 65 -10.98 -3.01 -5.39
CA PRO A 65 -9.69 -3.60 -5.70
C PRO A 65 -9.03 -2.95 -6.91
N GLY A 66 -7.68 -3.00 -6.95
CA GLY A 66 -6.90 -2.48 -8.08
C GLY A 66 -6.73 -0.96 -8.10
N ASN A 67 -7.12 -0.24 -7.06
CA ASN A 67 -6.99 1.23 -6.97
C ASN A 67 -5.79 1.73 -6.15
N GLY A 68 -4.78 0.87 -5.95
CA GLY A 68 -3.50 1.28 -5.38
C GLY A 68 -3.49 1.39 -3.85
N ARG A 69 -4.43 0.76 -3.13
CA ARG A 69 -4.46 0.72 -1.65
C ARG A 69 -3.16 0.18 -1.07
N HIS A 70 -2.72 -1.00 -1.52
CA HIS A 70 -1.46 -1.61 -1.08
C HIS A 70 -0.24 -0.78 -1.47
N THR A 71 -0.22 -0.24 -2.70
CA THR A 71 0.86 0.65 -3.15
C THR A 71 1.00 1.86 -2.25
N LEU A 72 -0.14 2.47 -1.88
CA LEU A 72 -0.16 3.65 -1.02
C LEU A 72 0.22 3.31 0.43
N ALA A 73 -0.26 2.18 0.95
CA ALA A 73 0.09 1.69 2.28
C ALA A 73 1.59 1.37 2.35
N GLN A 74 2.14 0.67 1.37
CA GLN A 74 3.57 0.36 1.30
C GLN A 74 4.42 1.63 1.23
N ALA A 75 4.07 2.59 0.38
CA ALA A 75 4.76 3.86 0.29
C ALA A 75 4.70 4.67 1.61
N TYR A 76 3.58 4.60 2.32
CA TYR A 76 3.41 5.23 3.62
C TYR A 76 4.28 4.57 4.69
N ILE A 77 4.32 3.22 4.74
CA ILE A 77 5.19 2.45 5.63
C ILE A 77 6.65 2.79 5.37
N SER A 78 7.09 2.72 4.11
CA SER A 78 8.48 3.01 3.72
C SER A 78 8.90 4.44 4.08
N THR A 79 8.00 5.41 3.89
CA THR A 79 8.24 6.80 4.27
C THR A 79 8.40 6.96 5.77
N MET A 80 7.54 6.34 6.58
CA MET A 80 7.65 6.38 8.05
C MET A 80 8.93 5.71 8.53
N TRP A 81 9.27 4.56 7.97
CA TRP A 81 10.45 3.80 8.33
C TRP A 81 11.74 4.59 8.04
N ARG A 82 11.88 5.16 6.83
CA ARG A 82 13.08 5.93 6.45
C ARG A 82 13.21 7.26 7.19
N TRP A 83 12.10 7.92 7.51
CA TRP A 83 12.15 9.19 8.24
C TRP A 83 12.68 9.09 9.66
N ARG A 84 12.56 7.93 10.28
CA ARG A 84 13.14 7.69 11.60
C ARG A 84 14.66 7.58 11.55
N GLN A 85 15.28 7.42 10.38
CA GLN A 85 16.75 7.26 10.17
C GLN A 85 17.38 6.25 11.13
N VAL A 86 16.59 5.33 11.65
CA VAL A 86 16.95 4.26 12.55
C VAL A 86 17.08 3.01 11.70
N GLY A 87 18.00 2.14 12.05
CA GLY A 87 18.13 0.85 11.37
C GLY A 87 16.83 0.05 11.39
N PRO A 88 16.65 -0.92 10.48
CA PRO A 88 15.45 -1.76 10.38
C PRO A 88 15.06 -2.43 11.70
N GLU A 89 16.03 -2.66 12.55
CA GLU A 89 15.89 -3.30 13.86
C GLU A 89 15.10 -2.44 14.88
N LEU A 90 15.04 -1.11 14.66
CA LEU A 90 14.41 -0.18 15.58
C LEU A 90 12.98 0.21 15.18
N VAL A 91 12.45 -0.29 14.08
CA VAL A 91 11.07 -0.06 13.62
C VAL A 91 10.45 -1.35 13.13
N PRO A 92 10.00 -2.23 14.03
CA PRO A 92 9.33 -3.46 13.65
C PRO A 92 8.03 -3.17 12.89
N LEU A 93 7.80 -3.92 11.81
CA LEU A 93 6.54 -3.96 11.08
C LEU A 93 5.82 -5.27 11.40
N PHE A 94 4.70 -5.18 12.11
CA PHE A 94 3.81 -6.31 12.35
C PHE A 94 2.82 -6.41 11.19
N ARG A 95 3.00 -7.40 10.31
CA ARG A 95 2.06 -7.65 9.22
C ARG A 95 1.06 -8.71 9.61
N VAL A 96 -0.21 -8.31 9.67
CA VAL A 96 -1.34 -9.16 10.01
C VAL A 96 -2.25 -9.28 8.80
N ASP A 97 -2.51 -10.49 8.34
CA ASP A 97 -3.40 -10.79 7.24
C ASP A 97 -4.49 -11.81 7.62
N ALA A 98 -5.32 -12.20 6.66
CA ALA A 98 -6.43 -13.10 6.89
C ALA A 98 -6.01 -14.51 7.35
N SER A 99 -4.77 -14.95 7.12
CA SER A 99 -4.29 -16.26 7.56
C SER A 99 -4.14 -16.36 9.07
N GLN A 100 -3.92 -15.23 9.73
CA GLN A 100 -3.84 -15.14 11.19
C GLN A 100 -5.22 -15.18 11.89
N PHE A 101 -6.30 -14.94 11.13
CA PHE A 101 -7.68 -14.95 11.64
C PHE A 101 -8.59 -15.86 10.78
N PRO A 102 -8.30 -17.18 10.71
CA PRO A 102 -9.04 -18.09 9.88
C PRO A 102 -10.48 -18.32 10.38
N GLU A 103 -11.36 -18.78 9.48
CA GLU A 103 -12.68 -19.26 9.87
C GLU A 103 -12.57 -20.36 10.94
N GLY A 104 -13.30 -20.21 12.04
CA GLY A 104 -13.29 -21.15 13.17
C GLY A 104 -12.32 -20.77 14.29
N LEU A 105 -11.53 -19.71 14.15
CA LEU A 105 -10.79 -19.15 15.28
C LEU A 105 -11.76 -18.65 16.34
N ASP A 106 -11.50 -18.98 17.62
CA ASP A 106 -12.31 -18.48 18.72
C ASP A 106 -12.19 -16.96 18.86
N LEU A 107 -13.31 -16.28 19.15
CA LEU A 107 -13.33 -14.84 19.32
C LEU A 107 -12.36 -14.35 20.40
N GLN A 108 -12.27 -15.07 21.53
CA GLN A 108 -11.38 -14.67 22.61
C GLN A 108 -9.92 -14.79 22.19
N GLU A 109 -9.56 -15.87 21.49
CA GLU A 109 -8.21 -16.03 20.94
C GLU A 109 -7.89 -14.93 19.93
N ALA A 110 -8.82 -14.57 19.04
CA ALA A 110 -8.65 -13.48 18.09
C ALA A 110 -8.42 -12.14 18.78
N LEU A 111 -9.16 -11.84 19.84
CA LEU A 111 -8.97 -10.61 20.65
C LEU A 111 -7.63 -10.63 21.40
N ASP A 112 -7.25 -11.77 21.99
CA ASP A 112 -5.98 -11.91 22.72
C ASP A 112 -4.77 -11.70 21.77
N ARG A 113 -4.88 -12.09 20.49
CA ARG A 113 -3.87 -11.80 19.46
C ARG A 113 -3.74 -10.29 19.21
N ILE A 114 -4.86 -9.58 19.02
CA ILE A 114 -4.86 -8.12 18.85
C ILE A 114 -4.25 -7.44 20.09
N ASP A 115 -4.71 -7.80 21.27
CA ASP A 115 -4.23 -7.24 22.52
C ASP A 115 -2.71 -7.45 22.68
N THR A 116 -2.20 -8.62 22.26
CA THR A 116 -0.76 -8.94 22.35
C THR A 116 0.07 -8.02 21.44
N ILE A 117 -0.32 -7.82 20.16
CA ILE A 117 0.41 -6.93 19.25
C ILE A 117 0.46 -5.51 19.81
N PHE A 118 -0.68 -5.01 20.30
CA PHE A 118 -0.73 -3.65 20.84
C PHE A 118 0.05 -3.50 22.15
N ASP A 119 0.11 -4.53 23.01
CA ASP A 119 0.93 -4.51 24.23
C ASP A 119 2.43 -4.50 23.87
N VAL A 120 2.84 -5.33 22.90
CA VAL A 120 4.23 -5.37 22.40
C VAL A 120 4.65 -3.99 21.88
N ILE A 121 3.84 -3.36 21.05
CA ILE A 121 4.15 -2.04 20.49
C ILE A 121 4.11 -0.93 21.54
N SER A 122 3.22 -1.03 22.52
CA SER A 122 3.11 0.00 23.58
C SER A 122 4.28 -0.01 24.56
N ASP A 123 4.89 -1.18 24.78
CA ASP A 123 6.05 -1.33 25.66
C ASP A 123 7.02 -2.41 25.11
N PRO A 124 7.71 -2.12 23.99
CA PRO A 124 8.55 -3.09 23.31
C PRO A 124 9.70 -3.62 24.18
N ARG A 125 10.15 -2.84 25.16
CA ARG A 125 11.25 -3.24 26.08
C ARG A 125 10.94 -4.46 26.96
N LYS A 126 9.69 -4.89 27.00
CA LYS A 126 9.29 -6.14 27.67
C LYS A 126 9.60 -7.39 26.84
N TYR A 127 9.94 -7.24 25.58
CA TYR A 127 10.00 -8.31 24.60
C TYR A 127 11.34 -8.31 23.89
N ASP A 128 12.12 -9.40 24.05
CA ASP A 128 13.50 -9.51 23.59
C ASP A 128 13.65 -9.30 22.06
N PHE A 129 12.59 -9.61 21.29
CA PHE A 129 12.62 -9.48 19.82
C PHE A 129 12.41 -8.06 19.30
N CYS A 130 12.11 -7.10 20.18
CA CYS A 130 11.92 -5.69 19.82
C CYS A 130 12.32 -4.72 20.95
N ASP A 131 13.20 -5.14 21.85
CA ASP A 131 13.60 -4.36 23.03
C ASP A 131 14.23 -2.99 22.70
N ASP A 132 14.90 -2.89 21.57
CA ASP A 132 15.50 -1.65 21.04
C ASP A 132 14.54 -0.81 20.19
N ALA A 133 13.28 -1.24 19.99
CA ALA A 133 12.33 -0.52 19.14
C ALA A 133 11.91 0.82 19.76
N GLU A 134 12.08 1.90 18.98
CA GLU A 134 11.64 3.24 19.36
C GLU A 134 10.29 3.61 18.74
N PHE A 135 9.89 2.89 17.69
CA PHE A 135 8.65 3.09 16.97
C PHE A 135 8.20 1.77 16.37
N GLY A 136 6.91 1.51 16.30
CA GLY A 136 6.36 0.31 15.69
C GLY A 136 5.26 0.60 14.67
N ILE A 137 5.12 -0.26 13.68
CA ILE A 137 4.07 -0.18 12.67
C ILE A 137 3.25 -1.46 12.70
N ILE A 138 1.93 -1.35 12.76
CA ILE A 138 1.01 -2.48 12.61
C ILE A 138 0.26 -2.33 11.29
N LEU A 139 0.32 -3.33 10.43
CA LEU A 139 -0.43 -3.41 9.20
C LEU A 139 -1.48 -4.52 9.29
N PHE A 140 -2.75 -4.15 9.29
CA PHE A 140 -3.88 -5.07 9.16
C PHE A 140 -4.33 -5.10 7.70
N ASP A 141 -4.04 -6.19 6.99
CA ASP A 141 -4.33 -6.35 5.56
C ASP A 141 -5.56 -7.24 5.34
N GLN A 142 -6.38 -6.90 4.35
CA GLN A 142 -7.59 -7.65 3.95
C GLN A 142 -8.55 -7.91 5.13
N MET A 143 -8.81 -6.88 5.93
CA MET A 143 -9.63 -6.99 7.14
C MET A 143 -11.02 -7.61 6.88
N GLU A 144 -11.59 -7.45 5.68
CA GLU A 144 -12.87 -8.04 5.31
C GLU A 144 -12.90 -9.57 5.33
N ARG A 145 -11.73 -10.20 5.37
CA ARG A 145 -11.56 -11.67 5.40
C ARG A 145 -11.32 -12.23 6.81
N TYR A 146 -11.22 -11.39 7.82
CA TYR A 146 -10.96 -11.85 9.19
C TYR A 146 -12.21 -12.51 9.79
N ALA A 147 -12.03 -13.64 10.46
CA ALA A 147 -13.04 -14.11 11.38
C ALA A 147 -13.30 -13.04 12.45
N HIS A 148 -14.56 -12.84 12.80
CA HIS A 148 -14.98 -11.84 13.82
C HIS A 148 -14.58 -10.39 13.50
N VAL A 149 -14.48 -10.02 12.23
CA VAL A 149 -13.99 -8.72 11.78
C VAL A 149 -14.62 -7.52 12.50
N ASP A 150 -15.91 -7.56 12.78
CA ASP A 150 -16.60 -6.47 13.49
C ASP A 150 -16.02 -6.26 14.89
N ALA A 151 -15.85 -7.36 15.66
CA ALA A 151 -15.30 -7.30 17.01
C ALA A 151 -13.82 -6.86 16.99
N LEU A 152 -13.03 -7.40 16.06
CA LEU A 152 -11.61 -7.05 15.90
C LEU A 152 -11.47 -5.58 15.50
N ALA A 153 -12.26 -5.07 14.55
CA ALA A 153 -12.21 -3.67 14.15
C ALA A 153 -12.56 -2.70 15.30
N TYR A 154 -13.45 -3.08 16.21
CA TYR A 154 -13.71 -2.31 17.43
C TYR A 154 -12.53 -2.36 18.41
N SER A 155 -11.92 -3.53 18.64
CA SER A 155 -10.75 -3.68 19.49
C SER A 155 -9.56 -2.86 18.94
N ILE A 156 -9.27 -2.96 17.65
CA ILE A 156 -8.25 -2.15 16.96
C ILE A 156 -8.51 -0.66 17.16
N ALA A 157 -9.76 -0.21 16.99
CA ALA A 157 -10.12 1.20 17.17
C ALA A 157 -9.91 1.68 18.60
N GLN A 158 -10.21 0.85 19.59
CA GLN A 158 -10.01 1.17 20.99
C GLN A 158 -8.53 1.29 21.33
N TRP A 159 -7.73 0.30 20.97
CA TRP A 159 -6.29 0.32 21.17
C TRP A 159 -5.61 1.49 20.44
N THR A 160 -6.01 1.76 19.18
CA THR A 160 -5.45 2.87 18.41
C THR A 160 -5.73 4.22 19.08
N ALA A 161 -6.88 4.40 19.72
CA ALA A 161 -7.22 5.65 20.42
C ALA A 161 -6.32 5.90 21.66
N ASP A 162 -5.83 4.82 22.29
CA ASP A 162 -4.97 4.85 23.46
C ASP A 162 -3.46 4.75 23.12
N LEU A 163 -3.14 4.64 21.81
CA LEU A 163 -1.78 4.44 21.33
C LEU A 163 -0.93 5.69 21.52
N SER A 164 0.32 5.49 21.89
CA SER A 164 1.31 6.56 22.01
C SER A 164 1.81 7.06 20.65
N ASP A 165 2.51 8.21 20.64
CA ASP A 165 3.14 8.78 19.43
C ASP A 165 4.28 7.90 18.86
N HIS A 166 4.58 6.77 19.49
CA HIS A 166 5.64 5.84 19.10
C HIS A 166 5.15 4.69 18.22
N ALA A 167 3.92 4.76 17.74
CA ALA A 167 3.38 3.70 16.90
C ALA A 167 2.40 4.21 15.85
N ALA A 168 2.27 3.47 14.75
CA ALA A 168 1.28 3.72 13.71
C ALA A 168 0.51 2.46 13.35
N VAL A 169 -0.79 2.61 13.12
CA VAL A 169 -1.69 1.54 12.69
C VAL A 169 -2.14 1.78 11.27
N ILE A 170 -2.00 0.79 10.41
CA ILE A 170 -2.44 0.82 9.02
C ILE A 170 -3.46 -0.28 8.81
N CYS A 171 -4.62 0.07 8.29
CA CYS A 171 -5.67 -0.89 7.95
C CYS A 171 -5.96 -0.83 6.45
N ILE A 172 -6.11 -2.00 5.82
CA ILE A 172 -6.51 -2.13 4.41
C ILE A 172 -7.74 -3.00 4.33
N THR A 173 -8.79 -2.53 3.64
CA THR A 173 -10.01 -3.27 3.38
C THR A 173 -10.65 -2.90 2.04
N GLU A 174 -11.35 -3.85 1.43
CA GLU A 174 -12.20 -3.58 0.25
C GLU A 174 -13.60 -3.13 0.65
N ASP A 175 -14.08 -3.63 1.77
CA ASP A 175 -15.45 -3.40 2.24
C ASP A 175 -15.52 -2.24 3.24
N GLU A 176 -16.04 -1.11 2.77
CA GLU A 176 -16.26 0.06 3.61
C GLU A 176 -17.31 -0.20 4.72
N SER A 177 -18.20 -1.17 4.55
CA SER A 177 -19.31 -1.43 5.49
C SER A 177 -18.83 -2.01 6.82
N ILE A 178 -17.70 -2.73 6.83
CA ILE A 178 -17.13 -3.31 8.05
C ILE A 178 -16.40 -2.30 8.94
N ILE A 179 -16.20 -1.06 8.48
CA ILE A 179 -15.40 -0.07 9.17
C ILE A 179 -16.24 0.66 10.23
N PRO A 180 -16.05 0.39 11.52
CA PRO A 180 -16.79 1.10 12.55
C PRO A 180 -16.39 2.58 12.61
N SER A 181 -17.35 3.43 13.03
CA SER A 181 -17.13 4.88 13.16
C SER A 181 -15.97 5.21 14.12
N ALA A 182 -15.70 4.35 15.10
CA ALA A 182 -14.57 4.49 16.01
C ALA A 182 -13.24 4.40 15.26
N LEU A 183 -13.06 3.40 14.38
CA LEU A 183 -11.83 3.23 13.60
C LEU A 183 -11.63 4.40 12.62
N ARG A 184 -12.69 4.89 11.98
CA ARG A 184 -12.63 6.09 11.11
C ARG A 184 -12.22 7.37 11.84
N ARG A 185 -12.45 7.45 13.16
CA ARG A 185 -12.01 8.60 13.96
C ARG A 185 -10.58 8.46 14.45
N ALA A 186 -10.12 7.23 14.71
CA ALA A 186 -8.78 6.96 15.20
C ALA A 186 -7.72 7.02 14.08
N LEU A 187 -8.10 6.63 12.85
CA LEU A 187 -7.22 6.60 11.69
C LEU A 187 -7.64 7.63 10.63
N LEU A 188 -6.70 8.07 9.80
CA LEU A 188 -7.00 8.88 8.62
C LEU A 188 -7.73 8.02 7.58
N PRO A 189 -9.02 8.29 7.26
CA PRO A 189 -9.74 7.49 6.28
C PRO A 189 -9.36 7.89 4.84
N CYS A 190 -8.66 7.00 4.14
CA CYS A 190 -8.17 7.17 2.78
C CYS A 190 -8.96 6.32 1.79
N ARG A 191 -9.99 6.86 1.19
CA ARG A 191 -10.77 6.17 0.16
C ARG A 191 -10.00 6.16 -1.16
N CYS A 192 -9.63 4.97 -1.64
CA CYS A 192 -8.99 4.76 -2.94
C CYS A 192 -10.06 4.49 -4.01
N SER A 193 -10.22 5.42 -4.93
CA SER A 193 -11.18 5.34 -6.04
C SER A 193 -10.47 5.24 -7.38
N ASN A 194 -11.22 4.96 -8.45
CA ASN A 194 -10.66 4.92 -9.79
C ASN A 194 -9.91 6.22 -10.12
N PRO A 195 -8.75 6.12 -10.81
CA PRO A 195 -7.91 7.27 -11.10
C PRO A 195 -8.62 8.26 -12.02
N GLY A 196 -8.60 9.54 -11.66
CA GLY A 196 -9.06 10.62 -12.53
C GLY A 196 -8.15 10.82 -13.75
N PRO A 197 -8.56 11.63 -14.74
CA PRO A 197 -7.81 11.80 -16.00
C PRO A 197 -6.35 12.20 -15.81
N ARG A 198 -6.07 13.08 -14.83
CA ARG A 198 -4.70 13.54 -14.53
C ARG A 198 -3.83 12.40 -14.00
N LEU A 199 -4.36 11.58 -13.10
CA LEU A 199 -3.63 10.43 -12.57
C LEU A 199 -3.44 9.36 -13.64
N ARG A 200 -4.47 9.08 -14.48
CA ARG A 200 -4.33 8.18 -15.63
C ARG A 200 -3.22 8.64 -16.56
N GLN A 201 -3.17 9.93 -16.89
CA GLN A 201 -2.12 10.51 -17.74
C GLN A 201 -0.72 10.29 -17.14
N GLN A 202 -0.56 10.49 -15.84
CA GLN A 202 0.74 10.30 -15.17
C GLN A 202 1.15 8.83 -15.13
N ILE A 203 0.22 7.92 -14.80
CA ILE A 203 0.49 6.47 -14.81
C ILE A 203 0.92 6.02 -16.21
N LEU A 204 0.22 6.44 -17.25
CA LEU A 204 0.57 6.10 -18.62
C LEU A 204 1.93 6.68 -19.02
N LYS A 205 2.18 7.98 -18.77
CA LYS A 205 3.48 8.63 -19.08
C LYS A 205 4.64 7.97 -18.34
N TRP A 206 4.45 7.62 -17.09
CA TRP A 206 5.45 6.93 -16.27
C TRP A 206 5.65 5.50 -16.77
N GLY A 207 4.56 4.82 -17.07
CA GLY A 207 4.59 3.46 -17.57
C GLY A 207 5.25 3.30 -18.95
N LEU A 208 5.14 4.30 -19.83
CA LEU A 208 5.81 4.30 -21.15
C LEU A 208 7.34 4.52 -21.06
N ARG A 209 7.85 4.81 -19.87
CA ARG A 209 9.30 4.97 -19.62
C ARG A 209 9.71 4.05 -18.48
N TRP A 210 10.76 3.25 -18.68
CA TRP A 210 11.29 2.40 -17.64
C TRP A 210 12.77 2.12 -17.81
N LYS A 211 13.39 1.54 -16.79
CA LYS A 211 14.74 0.97 -16.87
C LYS A 211 14.63 -0.55 -16.88
N THR A 212 15.42 -1.20 -17.73
CA THR A 212 15.51 -2.67 -17.70
C THR A 212 16.26 -3.12 -16.45
N PRO A 213 15.76 -4.14 -15.70
CA PRO A 213 16.39 -4.53 -14.44
C PRO A 213 17.84 -5.03 -14.60
N ALA A 214 18.11 -5.83 -15.65
CA ALA A 214 19.40 -6.49 -15.82
C ALA A 214 20.52 -5.56 -16.32
N GLU A 215 20.21 -4.60 -17.18
CA GLU A 215 21.23 -3.80 -17.89
C GLU A 215 21.07 -2.29 -17.66
N HIS A 216 20.10 -1.90 -16.82
CA HIS A 216 19.78 -0.51 -16.49
C HIS A 216 19.57 0.39 -17.72
N ARG A 217 19.22 -0.21 -18.87
CA ARG A 217 18.90 0.54 -20.08
C ARG A 217 17.64 1.35 -19.88
N GLN A 218 17.69 2.60 -20.27
CA GLN A 218 16.49 3.43 -20.27
C GLN A 218 15.70 3.21 -21.57
N VAL A 219 14.43 2.83 -21.42
CA VAL A 219 13.50 2.63 -22.53
C VAL A 219 12.43 3.71 -22.49
N ASP A 220 12.15 4.29 -23.66
CA ASP A 220 11.09 5.29 -23.86
C ASP A 220 10.22 4.83 -25.03
N LEU A 221 8.93 4.57 -24.76
CA LEU A 221 7.96 4.23 -25.80
C LEU A 221 7.30 5.48 -26.36
N GLY A 222 7.54 5.75 -27.64
CA GLY A 222 6.78 6.70 -28.44
C GLY A 222 5.48 6.08 -28.95
N LEU A 223 4.47 6.90 -29.18
CA LEU A 223 3.19 6.49 -29.76
C LEU A 223 3.06 7.16 -31.14
N GLU A 224 2.81 6.36 -32.17
CA GLU A 224 2.58 6.86 -33.54
C GLU A 224 1.11 6.78 -33.90
N GLY A 225 0.52 7.88 -34.32
CA GLY A 225 -0.89 7.97 -34.72
C GLY A 225 -1.89 8.12 -33.58
N ILE A 226 -1.45 7.96 -32.34
CA ILE A 226 -2.27 8.13 -31.12
C ILE A 226 -1.48 8.90 -30.06
N THR A 227 -2.17 9.72 -29.29
CA THR A 227 -1.53 10.49 -28.22
C THR A 227 -1.80 9.89 -26.84
N VAL A 228 -1.00 10.30 -25.83
CA VAL A 228 -1.27 9.91 -24.43
C VAL A 228 -2.63 10.45 -23.98
N ASP A 229 -3.07 11.60 -24.48
CA ASP A 229 -4.37 12.17 -24.14
C ASP A 229 -5.52 11.34 -24.73
N ASP A 230 -5.36 10.77 -25.93
CA ASP A 230 -6.31 9.81 -26.50
C ASP A 230 -6.38 8.54 -25.65
N LEU A 231 -5.24 8.04 -25.18
CA LEU A 231 -5.20 6.90 -24.24
C LEU A 231 -5.94 7.22 -22.93
N VAL A 232 -5.75 8.42 -22.38
CA VAL A 232 -6.44 8.86 -21.16
C VAL A 232 -7.96 8.85 -21.35
N GLN A 233 -8.45 9.25 -22.52
CA GLN A 233 -9.89 9.20 -22.82
C GLN A 233 -10.38 7.76 -22.98
N ARG A 234 -9.65 6.92 -23.69
CA ARG A 234 -10.02 5.52 -23.95
C ARG A 234 -9.91 4.62 -22.72
N THR A 235 -9.16 5.02 -21.70
CA THR A 235 -9.02 4.31 -20.43
C THR A 235 -9.94 4.84 -19.34
N ASP A 236 -10.98 5.56 -19.69
CA ASP A 236 -11.97 6.03 -18.73
C ASP A 236 -12.66 4.83 -18.04
N GLY A 237 -12.78 4.91 -16.72
CA GLY A 237 -13.33 3.81 -15.92
C GLY A 237 -12.34 2.71 -15.51
N LEU A 238 -11.14 2.63 -16.11
CA LEU A 238 -10.12 1.68 -15.65
C LEU A 238 -9.59 2.08 -14.27
N ASN A 239 -9.37 1.06 -13.44
CA ASN A 239 -8.64 1.21 -12.17
C ASN A 239 -7.11 1.25 -12.41
N CYS A 240 -6.32 1.49 -11.36
CA CYS A 240 -4.86 1.58 -11.49
C CYS A 240 -4.22 0.26 -11.97
N ALA A 241 -4.76 -0.90 -11.55
CA ALA A 241 -4.29 -2.20 -12.00
C ALA A 241 -4.53 -2.39 -13.51
N GLY A 242 -5.71 -2.05 -14.01
CA GLY A 242 -6.01 -2.10 -15.44
C GLY A 242 -5.13 -1.20 -16.29
N LEU A 243 -4.77 -0.02 -15.78
CA LEU A 243 -3.80 0.86 -16.43
C LEU A 243 -2.39 0.26 -16.42
N HIS A 244 -1.99 -0.37 -15.31
CA HIS A 244 -0.71 -1.07 -15.24
C HIS A 244 -0.64 -2.23 -16.23
N ASP A 245 -1.68 -3.04 -16.32
CA ASP A 245 -1.78 -4.14 -17.27
C ASP A 245 -1.68 -3.66 -18.71
N LEU A 246 -2.37 -2.56 -19.06
CA LEU A 246 -2.25 -1.94 -20.37
C LEU A 246 -0.80 -1.52 -20.67
N VAL A 247 -0.15 -0.86 -19.72
CA VAL A 247 1.27 -0.47 -19.86
C VAL A 247 2.16 -1.69 -20.06
N MET A 248 1.93 -2.78 -19.32
CA MET A 248 2.70 -4.02 -19.49
C MET A 248 2.49 -4.65 -20.86
N MET A 249 1.27 -4.63 -21.42
CA MET A 249 1.04 -5.08 -22.79
C MET A 249 1.78 -4.23 -23.82
N LEU A 250 1.74 -2.90 -23.68
CA LEU A 250 2.49 -2.00 -24.55
C LEU A 250 4.01 -2.23 -24.47
N ARG A 251 4.55 -2.51 -23.31
CA ARG A 251 5.97 -2.88 -23.13
C ARG A 251 6.31 -4.21 -23.79
N LEU A 252 5.42 -5.21 -23.72
CA LEU A 252 5.60 -6.50 -24.38
C LEU A 252 5.65 -6.37 -25.91
N GLU A 253 4.82 -5.52 -26.50
CA GLU A 253 4.87 -5.22 -27.95
C GLU A 253 6.24 -4.66 -28.37
N ALA A 254 6.88 -3.86 -27.52
CA ALA A 254 8.20 -3.28 -27.79
C ALA A 254 9.37 -4.21 -27.46
N LEU A 255 9.14 -5.33 -26.80
CA LEU A 255 10.20 -6.14 -26.19
C LEU A 255 11.23 -6.63 -27.21
N THR A 256 10.80 -7.04 -28.41
CA THR A 256 11.69 -7.53 -29.46
C THR A 256 12.70 -6.45 -29.88
N ASP A 257 12.23 -5.21 -30.06
CA ASP A 257 13.09 -4.09 -30.47
C ASP A 257 14.06 -3.71 -29.36
N VAL A 258 13.64 -3.78 -28.09
CA VAL A 258 14.49 -3.53 -26.92
C VAL A 258 15.59 -4.58 -26.82
N LEU A 259 15.27 -5.87 -27.02
CA LEU A 259 16.22 -6.98 -26.88
C LEU A 259 17.24 -7.04 -28.03
N THR A 260 16.92 -6.51 -29.19
CA THR A 260 17.81 -6.55 -30.37
C THR A 260 18.82 -5.41 -30.42
N THR A 261 18.81 -4.49 -29.46
CA THR A 261 19.73 -3.36 -29.40
C THR A 261 20.61 -3.38 -28.16
N ASP A 262 21.90 -3.03 -28.32
CA ASP A 262 22.87 -2.93 -27.19
C ASP A 262 23.04 -1.48 -26.70
N LYS A 263 22.17 -0.55 -27.11
CA LYS A 263 22.26 0.85 -26.71
C LYS A 263 21.81 1.06 -25.27
N PRO A 264 22.45 1.95 -24.50
CA PRO A 264 22.04 2.27 -23.13
C PRO A 264 20.69 3.03 -23.06
N TYR A 265 20.29 3.64 -24.18
CA TYR A 265 19.00 4.30 -24.36
C TYR A 265 18.32 3.75 -25.60
N VAL A 266 17.09 3.33 -25.45
CA VAL A 266 16.28 2.72 -26.52
C VAL A 266 14.99 3.50 -26.65
N HIS A 267 14.72 4.00 -27.85
CA HIS A 267 13.43 4.58 -28.21
C HIS A 267 12.73 3.63 -29.19
N VAL A 268 11.51 3.21 -28.83
CA VAL A 268 10.67 2.35 -29.66
C VAL A 268 9.36 3.07 -29.93
N SER A 269 8.98 3.16 -31.19
CA SER A 269 7.70 3.75 -31.61
C SER A 269 6.67 2.66 -31.82
N LEU A 270 5.62 2.67 -31.00
CA LEU A 270 4.47 1.78 -31.16
C LEU A 270 3.46 2.39 -32.14
N LYS A 271 3.09 1.61 -33.14
CA LYS A 271 2.05 1.98 -34.11
C LYS A 271 0.67 1.97 -33.46
N GLU A 272 -0.23 2.79 -33.99
CA GLU A 272 -1.61 2.90 -33.50
C GLU A 272 -2.29 1.53 -33.40
N ASP A 273 -2.15 0.64 -34.39
CA ASP A 273 -2.77 -0.69 -34.40
C ASP A 273 -2.32 -1.54 -33.21
N ALA A 274 -1.04 -1.51 -32.83
CA ALA A 274 -0.52 -2.23 -31.67
C ALA A 274 -1.13 -1.70 -30.36
N VAL A 275 -1.28 -0.39 -30.27
CA VAL A 275 -1.89 0.26 -29.10
C VAL A 275 -3.38 -0.07 -29.01
N LEU A 276 -4.10 -0.05 -30.13
CA LEU A 276 -5.52 -0.40 -30.16
C LEU A 276 -5.76 -1.88 -29.79
N ASN A 277 -4.92 -2.80 -30.28
CA ASN A 277 -4.97 -4.21 -29.90
C ASN A 277 -4.76 -4.41 -28.39
N ALA A 278 -3.83 -3.70 -27.78
CA ALA A 278 -3.59 -3.75 -26.34
C ALA A 278 -4.81 -3.25 -25.54
N LEU A 279 -5.45 -2.18 -25.99
CA LEU A 279 -6.68 -1.64 -25.39
C LEU A 279 -7.84 -2.66 -25.47
N GLU A 280 -8.08 -3.27 -26.65
CA GLU A 280 -9.11 -4.28 -26.83
C GLU A 280 -8.90 -5.52 -25.94
N LEU A 281 -7.64 -5.96 -25.80
CA LEU A 281 -7.29 -7.07 -24.91
C LEU A 281 -7.58 -6.71 -23.45
N GLN A 282 -7.29 -5.47 -23.05
CA GLN A 282 -7.57 -4.99 -21.70
C GLN A 282 -9.08 -4.90 -21.43
N GLU A 283 -9.88 -4.41 -22.37
CA GLU A 283 -11.33 -4.37 -22.26
C GLU A 283 -11.93 -5.78 -22.10
N ARG A 284 -11.45 -6.77 -22.86
CA ARG A 284 -11.88 -8.15 -22.74
C ARG A 284 -11.56 -8.79 -21.39
N ARG A 285 -10.42 -8.41 -20.77
CA ARG A 285 -10.04 -8.88 -19.42
C ARG A 285 -10.88 -8.23 -18.34
N ALA A 286 -11.25 -6.96 -18.50
CA ALA A 286 -12.05 -6.20 -17.56
C ALA A 286 -13.55 -6.56 -17.62
N ALA A 287 -14.02 -7.20 -18.71
CA ALA A 287 -15.41 -7.63 -18.85
C ALA A 287 -15.69 -8.76 -17.83
N PRO A 288 -16.77 -8.69 -17.05
CA PRO A 288 -17.16 -9.76 -16.15
C PRO A 288 -17.38 -11.05 -16.97
N ALA A 289 -16.88 -12.17 -16.45
CA ALA A 289 -17.16 -13.48 -17.03
C ALA A 289 -18.68 -13.69 -17.09
N ALA A 290 -19.22 -13.89 -18.32
CA ALA A 290 -20.65 -14.01 -18.57
C ALA A 290 -21.23 -15.32 -17.99
#